data_3d25f3b2cadb76d7f18eca262778b19a
#
_entry.id   3d25f3b2cadb76d7f18eca262778b19a
#
_cell.length_a   1.000
_cell.length_b   1.000
_cell.length_c   1.000
_cell.angle_alpha   90.00
_cell.angle_beta   90.00
_cell.angle_gamma   90.00
#
_symmetry.space_group_name_H-M   'P 1'
#
loop_
_entity.id
_entity.type
_entity.pdbx_description
1 polymer ?
#
loop_
_entity_poly.entity_id
_entity_poly.type
_entity_poly.pdbx_seq_one_letter_code
_entity_poly.pdbx_strand_id
1 'polypeptide(L)'
;MISKSKLKELAAYRLQKNCDEEAVFVVEGPKMAAEAMASGFAVRTVCATAEWRTENGERRTENGECYEVSPSELERLSNFKTPNLVWMLVERRTESGERRTENGLTLALDRIQDPGNMGTLMRTADWFGVRHIVCSRDTVSCYNPKVVQASMGAIFRTRVDYVDLPEWLASCGLPIYGASLQGKPLSSFLFPLTSPSVLLIGNESRGISPEAMASVTHPVLIPNLGGTAESLNAAVAAGILIHALTE
;
A
#
# COMPACT_ATOMS: atom_id res chain seq x y z
N MET A 1 -26.22 -11.59 15.96
CA MET A 1 -26.91 -10.66 15.01
C MET A 1 -26.57 -9.23 15.38
N ILE A 2 -26.37 -8.37 14.40
CA ILE A 2 -26.05 -6.94 14.60
C ILE A 2 -27.32 -6.10 14.83
N SER A 3 -27.26 -5.08 15.71
CA SER A 3 -28.37 -4.15 15.88
C SER A 3 -28.40 -3.12 14.73
N LYS A 4 -29.60 -2.57 14.42
CA LYS A 4 -29.75 -1.53 13.39
C LYS A 4 -28.93 -0.28 13.69
N SER A 5 -28.77 0.08 14.97
CA SER A 5 -27.94 1.22 15.41
C SER A 5 -26.47 0.96 15.13
N LYS A 6 -25.94 -0.21 15.50
CA LYS A 6 -24.55 -0.59 15.27
C LYS A 6 -24.23 -0.71 13.79
N LEU A 7 -25.15 -1.28 12.99
CA LEU A 7 -24.98 -1.36 11.54
C LEU A 7 -24.87 0.04 10.90
N LYS A 8 -25.66 1.01 11.38
CA LYS A 8 -25.59 2.41 10.91
C LYS A 8 -24.25 3.07 11.31
N GLU A 9 -23.78 2.82 12.54
CA GLU A 9 -22.48 3.28 13.03
C GLU A 9 -21.35 2.74 12.14
N LEU A 10 -21.30 1.43 11.94
CA LEU A 10 -20.24 0.80 11.13
C LEU A 10 -20.30 1.20 9.65
N ALA A 11 -21.50 1.44 9.10
CA ALA A 11 -21.64 1.91 7.72
C ALA A 11 -21.04 3.31 7.50
N ALA A 12 -20.83 4.10 8.56
CA ALA A 12 -20.17 5.40 8.44
C ALA A 12 -18.70 5.30 8.02
N TYR A 13 -18.01 4.16 8.27
CA TYR A 13 -16.63 3.92 7.85
C TYR A 13 -16.45 3.66 6.35
N ARG A 14 -17.53 3.66 5.58
CA ARG A 14 -17.45 3.78 4.12
C ARG A 14 -16.84 5.12 3.67
N LEU A 15 -16.95 6.14 4.52
CA LEU A 15 -16.31 7.43 4.29
C LEU A 15 -14.91 7.42 4.89
N GLN A 16 -13.90 7.65 4.05
CA GLN A 16 -12.50 7.68 4.45
C GLN A 16 -12.23 8.63 5.63
N LYS A 17 -12.93 9.77 5.67
CA LYS A 17 -12.83 10.75 6.77
C LYS A 17 -13.05 10.12 8.14
N ASN A 18 -14.08 9.28 8.30
CA ASN A 18 -14.38 8.65 9.59
C ASN A 18 -13.30 7.62 9.98
N CYS A 19 -12.73 6.93 8.98
CA CYS A 19 -11.58 6.06 9.19
C CYS A 19 -10.35 6.85 9.63
N ASP A 20 -10.14 8.03 9.07
CA ASP A 20 -8.99 8.88 9.37
C ASP A 20 -9.09 9.49 10.78
N GLU A 21 -10.30 9.93 11.18
CA GLU A 21 -10.55 10.49 12.51
C GLU A 21 -10.30 9.49 13.65
N GLU A 22 -10.57 8.19 13.40
CA GLU A 22 -10.38 7.14 14.41
C GLU A 22 -9.13 6.27 14.21
N ALA A 23 -8.28 6.64 13.25
CA ALA A 23 -7.06 5.90 12.90
C ALA A 23 -7.34 4.41 12.62
N VAL A 24 -8.39 4.11 11.84
CA VAL A 24 -8.78 2.76 11.42
C VAL A 24 -8.81 2.64 9.90
N PHE A 25 -8.98 1.43 9.40
CA PHE A 25 -9.23 1.16 7.99
C PHE A 25 -10.08 -0.08 7.78
N VAL A 26 -10.74 -0.16 6.64
CA VAL A 26 -11.64 -1.25 6.29
C VAL A 26 -10.88 -2.32 5.52
N VAL A 27 -11.12 -3.56 5.90
CA VAL A 27 -10.62 -4.79 5.25
C VAL A 27 -11.81 -5.63 4.83
N GLU A 28 -11.86 -6.05 3.57
CA GLU A 28 -12.98 -6.81 3.03
C GLU A 28 -12.51 -8.07 2.30
N GLY A 29 -13.25 -9.14 2.49
CA GLY A 29 -13.06 -10.43 1.83
C GLY A 29 -12.23 -11.44 2.60
N PRO A 30 -12.48 -12.75 2.36
CA PRO A 30 -11.92 -13.85 3.18
C PRO A 30 -10.39 -13.86 3.20
N LYS A 31 -9.76 -13.63 2.04
CA LYS A 31 -8.30 -13.63 1.93
C LYS A 31 -7.66 -12.48 2.72
N MET A 32 -8.20 -11.27 2.58
CA MET A 32 -7.69 -10.10 3.29
C MET A 32 -7.97 -10.20 4.81
N ALA A 33 -9.09 -10.78 5.19
CA ALA A 33 -9.42 -11.07 6.59
C ALA A 33 -8.42 -12.05 7.21
N ALA A 34 -8.05 -13.11 6.50
CA ALA A 34 -7.03 -14.06 6.96
C ALA A 34 -5.66 -13.37 7.16
N GLU A 35 -5.24 -12.52 6.22
CA GLU A 35 -4.02 -11.72 6.33
C GLU A 35 -4.06 -10.77 7.54
N ALA A 36 -5.18 -10.05 7.75
CA ALA A 36 -5.35 -9.16 8.88
C ALA A 36 -5.22 -9.90 10.22
N MET A 37 -5.89 -11.05 10.36
CA MET A 37 -5.83 -11.87 11.58
C MET A 37 -4.44 -12.44 11.85
N ALA A 38 -3.66 -12.73 10.81
CA ALA A 38 -2.30 -13.27 10.95
C ALA A 38 -1.25 -12.17 11.20
N SER A 39 -1.58 -10.90 11.00
CA SER A 39 -0.62 -9.79 10.94
C SER A 39 -0.22 -9.20 12.29
N GLY A 40 -0.98 -9.49 13.35
CA GLY A 40 -0.84 -8.83 14.65
C GLY A 40 -1.38 -7.39 14.70
N PHE A 41 -2.13 -6.95 13.67
CA PHE A 41 -2.91 -5.72 13.76
C PHE A 41 -4.12 -5.91 14.66
N ALA A 42 -4.48 -4.89 15.43
CA ALA A 42 -5.67 -4.93 16.26
C ALA A 42 -6.93 -4.86 15.40
N VAL A 43 -7.73 -5.92 15.39
CA VAL A 43 -9.02 -5.97 14.70
C VAL A 43 -10.11 -5.52 15.68
N ARG A 44 -10.68 -4.33 15.46
CA ARG A 44 -11.70 -3.73 16.32
C ARG A 44 -13.07 -4.40 16.15
N THR A 45 -13.45 -4.70 14.92
CA THR A 45 -14.76 -5.27 14.62
C THR A 45 -14.70 -6.24 13.44
N VAL A 46 -15.42 -7.34 13.53
CA VAL A 46 -15.64 -8.30 12.45
C VAL A 46 -17.13 -8.43 12.19
N CYS A 47 -17.56 -8.20 10.96
CA CYS A 47 -18.90 -8.48 10.46
C CYS A 47 -18.79 -9.56 9.38
N ALA A 48 -19.38 -10.73 9.61
CA ALA A 48 -19.27 -11.85 8.68
C ALA A 48 -20.58 -12.63 8.55
N THR A 49 -20.75 -13.24 7.37
CA THR A 49 -21.89 -14.14 7.13
C THR A 49 -21.74 -15.43 7.93
N ALA A 50 -22.87 -16.12 8.17
CA ALA A 50 -22.89 -17.44 8.83
C ALA A 50 -21.98 -18.46 8.11
N GLU A 51 -21.96 -18.42 6.77
CA GLU A 51 -21.10 -19.26 5.93
C GLU A 51 -19.61 -19.07 6.28
N TRP A 52 -19.12 -17.83 6.25
CA TRP A 52 -17.72 -17.54 6.57
C TRP A 52 -17.35 -17.94 8.01
N ARG A 53 -18.25 -17.72 8.96
CA ARG A 53 -18.05 -18.08 10.36
C ARG A 53 -17.95 -19.60 10.56
N THR A 54 -18.75 -20.37 9.84
CA THR A 54 -18.71 -21.84 9.89
C THR A 54 -17.37 -22.38 9.39
N GLU A 55 -16.83 -21.80 8.30
CA GLU A 55 -15.57 -22.23 7.70
C GLU A 55 -14.33 -21.80 8.51
N ASN A 56 -14.39 -20.64 9.16
CA ASN A 56 -13.23 -20.05 9.84
C ASN A 56 -13.28 -20.19 11.37
N GLY A 57 -14.33 -20.79 11.92
CA GLY A 57 -14.57 -20.91 13.34
C GLY A 57 -14.90 -19.57 14.01
N GLU A 58 -15.20 -19.59 15.30
CA GLU A 58 -15.26 -18.40 16.13
C GLU A 58 -13.82 -17.90 16.40
N ARG A 59 -13.13 -17.42 15.36
CA ARG A 59 -11.89 -16.69 15.57
C ARG A 59 -12.23 -15.38 16.26
N ARG A 60 -12.21 -15.40 17.56
CA ARG A 60 -12.34 -14.20 18.39
C ARG A 60 -11.09 -13.39 18.19
N THR A 61 -11.24 -12.16 17.75
CA THR A 61 -10.23 -11.14 18.00
C THR A 61 -10.10 -11.01 19.52
N GLU A 62 -8.91 -11.00 20.07
CA GLU A 62 -8.68 -11.03 21.52
C GLU A 62 -9.47 -9.93 22.27
N ASN A 63 -9.80 -8.81 21.61
CA ASN A 63 -10.52 -7.67 22.18
C ASN A 63 -11.56 -7.06 21.23
N GLY A 64 -11.90 -7.69 20.10
CA GLY A 64 -12.78 -7.12 19.07
C GLY A 64 -14.21 -7.61 19.14
N GLU A 65 -15.13 -6.79 18.64
CA GLU A 65 -16.55 -7.13 18.50
C GLU A 65 -16.77 -8.02 17.26
N CYS A 66 -17.54 -9.10 17.39
CA CYS A 66 -17.89 -9.99 16.29
C CYS A 66 -19.41 -10.05 16.08
N TYR A 67 -19.83 -9.75 14.86
CA TYR A 67 -21.25 -9.77 14.48
C TYR A 67 -21.50 -10.72 13.32
N GLU A 68 -22.53 -11.52 13.46
CA GLU A 68 -23.13 -12.22 12.33
C GLU A 68 -24.05 -11.28 11.58
N VAL A 69 -23.86 -11.18 10.26
CA VAL A 69 -24.61 -10.29 9.37
C VAL A 69 -25.16 -11.06 8.16
N SER A 70 -26.32 -10.63 7.69
CA SER A 70 -26.85 -11.09 6.41
C SER A 70 -26.10 -10.49 5.23
N PRO A 71 -26.18 -11.08 4.01
CA PRO A 71 -25.61 -10.50 2.80
C PRO A 71 -26.08 -9.06 2.56
N SER A 72 -27.35 -8.75 2.80
CA SER A 72 -27.90 -7.39 2.62
C SER A 72 -27.40 -6.38 3.66
N GLU A 73 -27.05 -6.82 4.87
CA GLU A 73 -26.38 -5.97 5.87
C GLU A 73 -24.92 -5.74 5.49
N LEU A 74 -24.26 -6.77 4.92
CA LEU A 74 -22.89 -6.64 4.45
C LEU A 74 -22.78 -5.66 3.26
N GLU A 75 -23.75 -5.63 2.34
CA GLU A 75 -23.84 -4.63 1.27
C GLU A 75 -23.86 -3.19 1.79
N ARG A 76 -24.45 -2.96 2.94
CA ARG A 76 -24.50 -1.62 3.57
C ARG A 76 -23.16 -1.20 4.15
N LEU A 77 -22.31 -2.15 4.55
CA LEU A 77 -20.99 -1.90 5.10
C LEU A 77 -19.92 -1.79 4.01
N SER A 78 -20.07 -2.54 2.92
CA SER A 78 -19.06 -2.69 1.89
C SER A 78 -18.82 -1.42 1.07
N ASN A 79 -17.56 -1.22 0.70
CA ASN A 79 -17.13 -0.21 -0.28
C ASN A 79 -17.18 -0.74 -1.73
N PHE A 80 -17.47 -2.03 -1.93
CA PHE A 80 -17.50 -2.68 -3.24
C PHE A 80 -18.93 -2.95 -3.71
N LYS A 81 -19.12 -3.02 -5.03
CA LYS A 81 -20.42 -3.32 -5.64
C LYS A 81 -20.90 -4.74 -5.31
N THR A 82 -19.95 -5.67 -5.21
CA THR A 82 -20.25 -7.05 -4.80
C THR A 82 -19.51 -7.29 -3.49
N PRO A 83 -20.22 -7.26 -2.36
CA PRO A 83 -19.58 -7.49 -1.06
C PRO A 83 -19.12 -8.94 -0.94
N ASN A 84 -18.05 -9.11 -0.20
CA ASN A 84 -17.55 -10.44 0.17
C ASN A 84 -18.18 -10.94 1.47
N LEU A 85 -17.82 -12.15 1.89
CA LEU A 85 -18.42 -12.83 3.04
C LEU A 85 -18.04 -12.22 4.40
N VAL A 86 -17.04 -11.33 4.44
CA VAL A 86 -16.52 -10.72 5.67
C VAL A 86 -16.06 -9.29 5.45
N TRP A 87 -16.30 -8.46 6.44
CA TRP A 87 -15.90 -7.07 6.57
C TRP A 87 -15.26 -6.87 7.95
N MET A 88 -14.16 -6.17 8.02
CA MET A 88 -13.44 -5.89 9.26
C MET A 88 -13.07 -4.42 9.37
N LEU A 89 -13.09 -3.92 10.60
CA LEU A 89 -12.50 -2.64 10.98
C LEU A 89 -11.21 -2.91 11.75
N VAL A 90 -10.10 -2.42 11.21
CA VAL A 90 -8.75 -2.70 11.70
C VAL A 90 -8.09 -1.39 12.13
N GLU A 91 -7.40 -1.38 13.26
CA GLU A 91 -6.66 -0.22 13.73
C GLU A 91 -5.40 -0.01 12.88
N ARG A 92 -5.10 1.26 12.56
CA ARG A 92 -3.82 1.60 11.94
C ARG A 92 -2.72 1.43 12.97
N ARG A 93 -1.54 1.03 12.53
CA ARG A 93 -0.37 1.07 13.42
C ARG A 93 -0.06 2.53 13.72
N THR A 94 -0.04 2.87 15.00
CA THR A 94 0.61 4.08 15.48
C THR A 94 2.11 3.82 15.47
N GLU A 95 2.83 4.51 14.61
CA GLU A 95 4.23 4.23 14.41
C GLU A 95 5.10 4.76 15.54
N SER A 96 5.85 3.86 16.12
CA SER A 96 7.08 4.17 16.85
C SER A 96 8.10 3.07 16.55
N GLY A 97 9.08 3.36 15.72
CA GLY A 97 10.22 2.47 15.52
C GLY A 97 10.83 2.57 14.13
N GLU A 98 12.10 2.96 14.06
CA GLU A 98 12.93 2.85 12.87
C GLU A 98 13.06 1.38 12.45
N ARG A 99 12.18 0.91 11.57
CA ARG A 99 12.46 -0.31 10.81
C ARG A 99 13.23 0.07 9.57
N ARG A 100 14.54 0.10 9.68
CA ARG A 100 15.42 0.10 8.50
C ARG A 100 15.12 -1.16 7.70
N THR A 101 14.99 -1.03 6.40
CA THR A 101 14.84 -2.17 5.49
C THR A 101 16.07 -3.07 5.59
N GLU A 102 15.88 -4.36 5.85
CA GLU A 102 16.98 -5.32 5.93
C GLU A 102 17.81 -5.36 4.64
N ASN A 103 17.19 -5.06 3.52
CA ASN A 103 17.84 -5.02 2.19
C ASN A 103 18.33 -3.62 1.78
N GLY A 104 18.20 -2.62 2.65
CA GLY A 104 18.69 -1.28 2.35
C GLY A 104 17.93 -0.49 1.28
N LEU A 105 16.95 -1.05 0.56
CA LEU A 105 16.16 -0.33 -0.44
C LEU A 105 14.88 0.24 0.17
N THR A 106 14.68 1.57 -0.02
CA THR A 106 13.43 2.28 0.29
C THR A 106 12.75 2.66 -1.03
N LEU A 107 11.45 2.40 -1.14
CA LEU A 107 10.65 2.84 -2.29
C LEU A 107 10.05 4.21 -2.00
N ALA A 108 10.42 5.23 -2.76
CA ALA A 108 9.87 6.58 -2.68
C ALA A 108 8.84 6.79 -3.81
N LEU A 109 7.66 7.31 -3.48
CA LEU A 109 6.53 7.48 -4.40
C LEU A 109 6.12 8.94 -4.46
N ASP A 110 6.29 9.56 -5.63
CA ASP A 110 5.97 10.96 -5.88
C ASP A 110 4.63 11.07 -6.61
N ARG A 111 3.57 11.48 -5.88
CA ARG A 111 2.24 11.79 -6.42
C ARG A 111 1.56 10.61 -7.14
N ILE A 112 1.73 9.40 -6.64
CA ILE A 112 0.97 8.25 -7.14
C ILE A 112 -0.49 8.42 -6.72
N GLN A 113 -1.40 8.61 -7.69
CA GLN A 113 -2.80 8.94 -7.42
C GLN A 113 -3.76 7.78 -7.70
N ASP A 114 -3.38 6.84 -8.58
CA ASP A 114 -4.20 5.67 -8.86
C ASP A 114 -4.11 4.62 -7.73
N PRO A 115 -5.25 4.24 -7.12
CA PRO A 115 -5.26 3.28 -6.03
C PRO A 115 -4.80 1.87 -6.45
N GLY A 116 -5.02 1.49 -7.71
CA GLY A 116 -4.57 0.21 -8.26
C GLY A 116 -3.05 0.14 -8.34
N ASN A 117 -2.42 1.22 -8.85
CA ASN A 117 -0.98 1.35 -8.90
C ASN A 117 -0.36 1.34 -7.50
N MET A 118 -0.92 2.12 -6.57
CA MET A 118 -0.43 2.15 -5.18
C MET A 118 -0.45 0.76 -4.54
N GLY A 119 -1.57 0.05 -4.64
CA GLY A 119 -1.68 -1.31 -4.08
C GLY A 119 -0.73 -2.30 -4.76
N THR A 120 -0.54 -2.19 -6.08
CA THR A 120 0.39 -3.02 -6.84
C THR A 120 1.84 -2.71 -6.46
N LEU A 121 2.21 -1.45 -6.27
CA LEU A 121 3.52 -1.02 -5.80
C LEU A 121 3.83 -1.59 -4.41
N MET A 122 2.87 -1.51 -3.48
CA MET A 122 3.00 -2.11 -2.15
C MET A 122 3.23 -3.62 -2.22
N ARG A 123 2.44 -4.32 -3.05
CA ARG A 123 2.57 -5.76 -3.26
C ARG A 123 3.91 -6.14 -3.88
N THR A 124 4.39 -5.38 -4.85
CA THR A 124 5.70 -5.58 -5.49
C THR A 124 6.83 -5.33 -4.50
N ALA A 125 6.75 -4.26 -3.71
CA ALA A 125 7.69 -3.97 -2.66
C ALA A 125 7.79 -5.12 -1.64
N ASP A 126 6.64 -5.61 -1.16
CA ASP A 126 6.57 -6.75 -0.24
C ASP A 126 7.19 -8.03 -0.83
N TRP A 127 6.95 -8.31 -2.13
CA TRP A 127 7.49 -9.47 -2.82
C TRP A 127 9.03 -9.50 -2.83
N PHE A 128 9.65 -8.34 -3.07
CA PHE A 128 11.12 -8.19 -3.10
C PHE A 128 11.72 -7.82 -1.73
N GLY A 129 10.96 -7.89 -0.65
CA GLY A 129 11.46 -7.61 0.70
C GLY A 129 11.68 -6.13 1.01
N VAL A 130 11.21 -5.21 0.16
CA VAL A 130 11.22 -3.76 0.42
C VAL A 130 10.11 -3.45 1.42
N ARG A 131 10.48 -3.16 2.67
CA ARG A 131 9.54 -3.00 3.79
C ARG A 131 9.16 -1.56 4.09
N HIS A 132 9.87 -0.60 3.51
CA HIS A 132 9.64 0.82 3.73
C HIS A 132 9.29 1.53 2.44
N ILE A 133 8.15 2.21 2.45
CA ILE A 133 7.65 3.03 1.36
C ILE A 133 7.47 4.46 1.90
N VAL A 134 8.02 5.45 1.20
CA VAL A 134 7.88 6.86 1.56
C VAL A 134 7.11 7.56 0.45
N CYS A 135 6.01 8.19 0.80
CA CYS A 135 5.09 8.82 -0.14
C CYS A 135 5.07 10.34 0.03
N SER A 136 4.92 11.07 -1.07
CA SER A 136 4.52 12.47 -1.01
C SER A 136 3.12 12.60 -0.40
N ARG A 137 2.81 13.74 0.22
CA ARG A 137 1.52 13.97 0.92
C ARG A 137 0.29 13.88 0.01
N ASP A 138 0.46 14.11 -1.27
CA ASP A 138 -0.57 14.05 -2.31
C ASP A 138 -0.65 12.68 -3.01
N THR A 139 0.14 11.70 -2.59
CA THR A 139 -0.03 10.29 -2.96
C THR A 139 -1.31 9.73 -2.31
N VAL A 140 -2.04 8.89 -3.03
CA VAL A 140 -3.25 8.24 -2.52
C VAL A 140 -2.98 7.49 -1.21
N SER A 141 -3.90 7.59 -0.25
CA SER A 141 -3.76 6.91 1.05
C SER A 141 -3.63 5.38 0.88
N CYS A 142 -2.62 4.78 1.52
CA CYS A 142 -2.47 3.33 1.58
C CYS A 142 -3.68 2.63 2.26
N TYR A 143 -4.43 3.37 3.08
CA TYR A 143 -5.66 2.91 3.73
C TYR A 143 -6.94 3.15 2.90
N ASN A 144 -6.82 3.68 1.68
CA ASN A 144 -7.96 3.72 0.77
C ASN A 144 -8.45 2.27 0.50
N PRO A 145 -9.77 1.98 0.56
CA PRO A 145 -10.29 0.60 0.42
C PRO A 145 -9.82 -0.10 -0.86
N LYS A 146 -9.68 0.62 -1.96
CA LYS A 146 -9.17 0.06 -3.23
C LYS A 146 -7.68 -0.27 -3.15
N VAL A 147 -6.88 0.54 -2.44
CA VAL A 147 -5.45 0.26 -2.21
C VAL A 147 -5.30 -0.96 -1.31
N VAL A 148 -6.04 -1.00 -0.20
CA VAL A 148 -6.05 -2.14 0.73
C VAL A 148 -6.33 -3.43 -0.03
N GLN A 149 -7.38 -3.45 -0.87
CA GLN A 149 -7.73 -4.61 -1.68
C GLN A 149 -6.63 -4.99 -2.68
N ALA A 150 -6.09 -4.01 -3.41
CA ALA A 150 -5.06 -4.24 -4.44
C ALA A 150 -3.71 -4.66 -3.85
N SER A 151 -3.43 -4.30 -2.60
CA SER A 151 -2.19 -4.68 -1.89
C SER A 151 -2.09 -6.17 -1.58
N MET A 152 -3.23 -6.90 -1.60
CA MET A 152 -3.29 -8.35 -1.36
C MET A 152 -2.59 -8.78 -0.07
N GLY A 153 -2.71 -7.97 1.00
CA GLY A 153 -2.11 -8.22 2.31
C GLY A 153 -0.75 -7.54 2.53
N ALA A 154 -0.12 -6.95 1.53
CA ALA A 154 1.14 -6.23 1.69
C ALA A 154 1.05 -5.06 2.69
N ILE A 155 -0.15 -4.45 2.82
CA ILE A 155 -0.40 -3.39 3.81
C ILE A 155 -0.08 -3.80 5.25
N PHE A 156 -0.16 -5.08 5.56
CA PHE A 156 0.15 -5.58 6.90
C PHE A 156 1.65 -5.81 7.13
N ARG A 157 2.46 -5.79 6.07
CA ARG A 157 3.89 -6.12 6.10
C ARG A 157 4.81 -4.97 5.72
N THR A 158 4.28 -3.97 5.00
CA THR A 158 5.03 -2.77 4.59
C THR A 158 4.70 -1.59 5.49
N ARG A 159 5.69 -0.75 5.75
CA ARG A 159 5.51 0.55 6.38
C ARG A 159 5.35 1.60 5.31
N VAL A 160 4.37 2.48 5.44
CA VAL A 160 4.13 3.60 4.51
C VAL A 160 4.12 4.91 5.28
N ASP A 161 5.06 5.79 5.00
CA ASP A 161 5.16 7.13 5.60
C ASP A 161 4.78 8.20 4.56
N TYR A 162 4.00 9.20 4.98
CA TYR A 162 3.63 10.36 4.16
C TYR A 162 4.38 11.59 4.66
N VAL A 163 5.24 12.15 3.80
CA VAL A 163 6.17 13.22 4.16
C VAL A 163 6.14 14.37 3.14
N ASP A 164 6.83 15.47 3.45
CA ASP A 164 7.31 16.38 2.42
C ASP A 164 8.45 15.67 1.67
N LEU A 165 8.10 15.11 0.51
CA LEU A 165 9.01 14.19 -0.18
C LEU A 165 10.31 14.86 -0.66
N PRO A 166 10.29 16.07 -1.26
CA PRO A 166 11.51 16.78 -1.62
C PRO A 166 12.44 17.04 -0.41
N GLU A 167 11.89 17.49 0.71
CA GLU A 167 12.66 17.73 1.94
C GLU A 167 13.27 16.44 2.49
N TRP A 168 12.48 15.35 2.53
CA TRP A 168 12.93 14.05 2.98
C TRP A 168 14.06 13.51 2.08
N LEU A 169 13.92 13.58 0.75
CA LEU A 169 14.93 13.13 -0.20
C LEU A 169 16.24 13.92 -0.04
N ALA A 170 16.15 15.24 0.16
CA ALA A 170 17.34 16.09 0.34
C ALA A 170 18.08 15.77 1.65
N SER A 171 17.38 15.28 2.67
CA SER A 171 17.94 15.01 4.01
C SER A 171 18.29 13.54 4.27
N CYS A 172 17.84 12.59 3.43
CA CYS A 172 18.00 11.15 3.70
C CYS A 172 19.45 10.66 3.65
N GLY A 173 20.34 11.37 2.95
CA GLY A 173 21.77 11.03 2.85
C GLY A 173 22.08 9.74 2.08
N LEU A 174 21.11 9.19 1.34
CA LEU A 174 21.23 7.94 0.59
C LEU A 174 21.34 8.20 -0.92
N PRO A 175 21.98 7.31 -1.70
CA PRO A 175 21.87 7.32 -3.16
C PRO A 175 20.40 7.19 -3.60
N ILE A 176 19.97 8.06 -4.52
CA ILE A 176 18.60 8.10 -5.02
C ILE A 176 18.58 7.73 -6.50
N TYR A 177 17.97 6.60 -6.81
CA TYR A 177 17.73 6.11 -8.17
C TYR A 177 16.36 6.57 -8.62
N GLY A 178 16.28 7.48 -9.59
CA GLY A 178 15.00 8.02 -10.08
C GLY A 178 14.64 7.45 -11.43
N ALA A 179 13.43 6.88 -11.56
CA ALA A 179 12.91 6.41 -12.84
C ALA A 179 12.68 7.60 -13.80
N SER A 180 13.44 7.68 -14.89
CA SER A 180 13.41 8.81 -15.82
C SER A 180 13.66 8.37 -17.25
N LEU A 181 12.89 8.94 -18.19
CA LEU A 181 13.09 8.74 -19.63
C LEU A 181 14.40 9.39 -20.14
N GLN A 182 14.97 10.30 -19.37
CA GLN A 182 16.22 11.01 -19.67
C GLN A 182 17.42 10.43 -18.89
N GLY A 183 17.22 9.31 -18.20
CA GLY A 183 18.25 8.66 -17.40
C GLY A 183 19.24 7.86 -18.22
N LYS A 184 20.25 7.31 -17.55
CA LYS A 184 21.14 6.31 -18.13
C LYS A 184 20.44 4.96 -18.22
N PRO A 185 20.69 4.17 -19.27
CA PRO A 185 20.13 2.84 -19.38
C PRO A 185 20.42 1.98 -18.14
N LEU A 186 19.46 1.19 -17.71
CA LEU A 186 19.56 0.29 -16.54
C LEU A 186 20.83 -0.58 -16.61
N SER A 187 21.21 -1.06 -17.80
CA SER A 187 22.42 -1.84 -18.06
C SER A 187 23.74 -1.09 -17.82
N SER A 188 23.69 0.22 -17.60
CA SER A 188 24.89 1.04 -17.32
C SER A 188 25.27 1.04 -15.83
N PHE A 189 24.50 0.41 -14.99
CA PHE A 189 24.72 0.35 -13.54
C PHE A 189 25.18 -1.05 -13.13
N LEU A 190 25.91 -1.13 -12.01
CA LEU A 190 26.28 -2.40 -11.39
C LEU A 190 25.20 -2.78 -10.37
N PHE A 191 24.60 -3.94 -10.54
CA PHE A 191 23.57 -4.49 -9.67
C PHE A 191 23.96 -5.91 -9.22
N PRO A 192 23.40 -6.42 -8.09
CA PRO A 192 22.53 -5.72 -7.14
C PRO A 192 23.25 -4.63 -6.33
N LEU A 193 22.45 -3.73 -5.74
CA LEU A 193 22.98 -2.70 -4.85
C LEU A 193 23.48 -3.32 -3.54
N THR A 194 24.68 -2.92 -3.13
CA THR A 194 25.32 -3.41 -1.91
C THR A 194 25.17 -2.47 -0.70
N SER A 195 24.54 -1.33 -0.90
CA SER A 195 24.34 -0.30 0.13
C SER A 195 22.90 0.21 0.17
N PRO A 196 22.46 0.74 1.32
CA PRO A 196 21.14 1.36 1.43
C PRO A 196 20.93 2.45 0.38
N SER A 197 19.75 2.43 -0.25
CA SER A 197 19.43 3.31 -1.37
C SER A 197 17.93 3.61 -1.43
N VAL A 198 17.57 4.61 -2.21
CA VAL A 198 16.16 4.98 -2.49
C VAL A 198 15.87 4.76 -3.96
N LEU A 199 14.75 4.09 -4.28
CA LEU A 199 14.16 4.06 -5.62
C LEU A 199 13.00 5.04 -5.66
N LEU A 200 13.08 6.06 -6.47
CA LEU A 200 12.04 7.08 -6.65
C LEU A 200 11.24 6.82 -7.92
N ILE A 201 9.94 6.68 -7.76
CA ILE A 201 8.95 6.49 -8.83
C ILE A 201 7.99 7.67 -8.82
N GLY A 202 7.80 8.28 -9.97
CA GLY A 202 6.90 9.43 -10.15
C GLY A 202 5.52 9.05 -10.64
N ASN A 203 4.66 10.06 -10.74
CA ASN A 203 3.32 9.99 -11.30
C ASN A 203 3.31 9.46 -12.74
N GLU A 204 2.27 8.72 -13.12
CA GLU A 204 2.13 8.06 -14.41
C GLU A 204 2.16 9.03 -15.62
N SER A 205 1.56 10.20 -15.44
CA SER A 205 1.41 11.21 -16.52
C SER A 205 2.48 12.29 -16.47
N ARG A 206 2.94 12.64 -15.25
CA ARG A 206 3.82 13.80 -15.02
C ARG A 206 5.26 13.40 -14.68
N GLY A 207 5.50 12.12 -14.41
CA GLY A 207 6.79 11.64 -13.92
C GLY A 207 7.11 12.13 -12.50
N ILE A 208 8.39 12.16 -12.19
CA ILE A 208 8.93 12.71 -10.94
C ILE A 208 8.85 14.24 -11.01
N SER A 209 8.41 14.88 -9.90
CA SER A 209 8.37 16.35 -9.81
C SER A 209 9.75 16.98 -9.92
N PRO A 210 9.87 18.21 -10.46
CA PRO A 210 11.16 18.89 -10.54
C PRO A 210 11.86 19.01 -9.18
N GLU A 211 11.08 19.25 -8.12
CA GLU A 211 11.55 19.39 -6.75
C GLU A 211 12.16 18.08 -6.21
N ALA A 212 11.50 16.94 -6.45
CA ALA A 212 12.01 15.63 -6.07
C ALA A 212 13.16 15.19 -6.98
N MET A 213 13.10 15.53 -8.29
CA MET A 213 14.16 15.23 -9.26
C MET A 213 15.48 15.90 -8.90
N ALA A 214 15.47 17.07 -8.27
CA ALA A 214 16.67 17.79 -7.84
C ALA A 214 17.56 16.97 -6.87
N SER A 215 16.96 16.02 -6.14
CA SER A 215 17.69 15.14 -5.21
C SER A 215 18.12 13.82 -5.86
N VAL A 216 17.72 13.52 -7.10
CA VAL A 216 18.10 12.27 -7.78
C VAL A 216 19.57 12.27 -8.12
N THR A 217 20.29 11.29 -7.59
CA THR A 217 21.73 11.11 -7.86
C THR A 217 22.00 10.22 -9.07
N HIS A 218 21.07 9.29 -9.35
CA HIS A 218 21.18 8.31 -10.42
C HIS A 218 19.86 8.24 -11.22
N PRO A 219 19.67 9.07 -12.25
CA PRO A 219 18.51 8.93 -13.12
C PRO A 219 18.66 7.67 -13.98
N VAL A 220 17.66 6.77 -13.91
CA VAL A 220 17.67 5.43 -14.54
C VAL A 220 16.59 5.32 -15.59
N LEU A 221 16.96 4.86 -16.77
CA LEU A 221 16.08 4.59 -17.91
C LEU A 221 15.89 3.08 -18.08
N ILE A 222 14.63 2.65 -18.17
CA ILE A 222 14.28 1.34 -18.76
C ILE A 222 14.20 1.55 -20.28
N PRO A 223 15.10 0.96 -21.09
CA PRO A 223 15.14 1.23 -22.52
C PRO A 223 13.84 0.79 -23.23
N ASN A 224 13.31 1.62 -24.10
CA ASN A 224 12.29 1.22 -25.07
C ASN A 224 12.97 0.51 -26.25
N LEU A 225 12.64 -0.77 -26.47
CA LEU A 225 13.24 -1.59 -27.49
C LEU A 225 12.45 -1.59 -28.82
N GLY A 226 11.77 -0.48 -29.11
CA GLY A 226 11.04 -0.31 -30.38
C GLY A 226 9.50 -0.32 -30.26
N GLY A 227 8.98 -0.24 -29.04
CA GLY A 227 7.56 -0.06 -28.80
C GLY A 227 7.08 1.38 -29.08
N THR A 228 5.80 1.55 -29.34
CA THR A 228 5.15 2.86 -29.61
C THR A 228 4.61 3.53 -28.35
N ALA A 229 4.61 2.84 -27.20
CA ALA A 229 4.18 3.41 -25.92
C ALA A 229 5.15 4.49 -25.44
N GLU A 230 4.63 5.63 -24.97
CA GLU A 230 5.41 6.75 -24.50
C GLU A 230 6.10 6.46 -23.15
N SER A 231 5.45 5.64 -22.29
CA SER A 231 5.97 5.24 -20.99
C SER A 231 5.40 3.90 -20.55
N LEU A 232 6.04 3.29 -19.55
CA LEU A 232 5.49 2.15 -18.82
C LEU A 232 4.56 2.63 -17.70
N ASN A 233 3.60 1.78 -17.33
CA ASN A 233 2.86 1.95 -16.09
C ASN A 233 3.82 2.03 -14.90
N ALA A 234 3.56 2.92 -13.92
CA ALA A 234 4.44 3.17 -12.79
C ALA A 234 4.75 1.91 -11.97
N ALA A 235 3.74 1.05 -11.72
CA ALA A 235 3.95 -0.19 -10.98
C ALA A 235 4.77 -1.22 -11.76
N VAL A 236 4.63 -1.26 -13.08
CA VAL A 236 5.45 -2.12 -13.95
C VAL A 236 6.90 -1.64 -13.97
N ALA A 237 7.12 -0.33 -14.16
CA ALA A 237 8.46 0.26 -14.12
C ALA A 237 9.13 0.01 -12.77
N ALA A 238 8.41 0.22 -11.67
CA ALA A 238 8.92 -0.06 -10.32
C ALA A 238 9.31 -1.53 -10.16
N GLY A 239 8.49 -2.48 -10.64
CA GLY A 239 8.78 -3.91 -10.55
C GLY A 239 10.09 -4.29 -11.25
N ILE A 240 10.31 -3.77 -12.47
CA ILE A 240 11.55 -3.98 -13.23
C ILE A 240 12.76 -3.40 -12.48
N LEU A 241 12.63 -2.16 -11.96
CA LEU A 241 13.72 -1.49 -11.26
C LEU A 241 14.00 -2.12 -9.89
N ILE A 242 12.99 -2.47 -9.11
CA ILE A 242 13.19 -3.15 -7.82
C ILE A 242 13.92 -4.47 -8.02
N HIS A 243 13.46 -5.29 -8.98
CA HIS A 243 14.14 -6.55 -9.31
C HIS A 243 15.63 -6.33 -9.62
N ALA A 244 15.94 -5.43 -10.54
CA ALA A 244 17.32 -5.15 -10.90
C ALA A 244 18.18 -4.57 -9.76
N LEU A 245 17.58 -3.80 -8.84
CA LEU A 245 18.29 -3.19 -7.71
C LEU A 245 18.54 -4.20 -6.57
N THR A 246 17.77 -5.30 -6.52
CA THR A 246 17.81 -6.28 -5.41
C THR A 246 18.43 -7.63 -5.77
N GLU A 247 18.49 -7.98 -7.05
CA GLU A 247 19.08 -9.22 -7.60
C GLU A 247 20.21 -8.95 -8.59
#